data_48b3514a1ce9a74376fdac9ff74aa269
#
_entry.id   48b3514a1ce9a74376fdac9ff74aa269
#
_cell.length_a   1.000
_cell.length_b   1.000
_cell.length_c   1.000
_cell.angle_alpha   90.00
_cell.angle_beta   90.00
_cell.angle_gamma   90.00
#
_symmetry.space_group_name_H-M   'P 1'
#
loop_
_entity.id
_entity.type
_entity.pdbx_description
1 polymer ?
#
loop_
_entity_poly.entity_id
_entity_poly.type
_entity_poly.pdbx_seq_one_letter_code
_entity_poly.pdbx_strand_id
1 'polypeptide(L)'
;MGHAFLDAINSGLDRAQEEKAGAVIVRGREGLFSGGFDLGEFKKGPDAGRAMVRRGFELLIRLYGFPRPVVAACTGHAIAMGAFVVMACDTRIGARGEFKLSAPETVLGMDLPPILVELIASRISPRHMTRVAIQAETYNPEQAVEAGFLDEVVDAADLDARTQAAAERLAPLPAQYGANKLSVRSRTLEVMRANLDELLKAG
;
A
#
# COMPACT_ATOMS: atom_id res chain seq x y z
N MET A 1 -4.03 -7.01 9.73
CA MET A 1 -4.15 -7.59 8.37
C MET A 1 -3.81 -9.07 8.48
N GLY A 2 -4.82 -9.93 8.47
CA GLY A 2 -4.69 -11.39 8.47
C GLY A 2 -5.00 -11.98 7.10
N HIS A 3 -4.99 -13.31 6.97
CA HIS A 3 -5.26 -14.03 5.71
C HIS A 3 -6.58 -13.60 5.06
N ALA A 4 -7.69 -13.56 5.83
CA ALA A 4 -9.00 -13.18 5.31
C ALA A 4 -9.01 -11.77 4.68
N PHE A 5 -8.25 -10.83 5.25
CA PHE A 5 -8.12 -9.49 4.69
C PHE A 5 -7.35 -9.51 3.35
N LEU A 6 -6.26 -10.27 3.28
CA LEU A 6 -5.49 -10.43 2.04
C LEU A 6 -6.33 -11.12 0.95
N ASP A 7 -7.12 -12.13 1.33
CA ASP A 7 -8.05 -12.81 0.42
C ASP A 7 -9.12 -11.87 -0.11
N ALA A 8 -9.70 -11.04 0.76
CA ALA A 8 -10.74 -10.09 0.35
C ALA A 8 -10.23 -9.07 -0.68
N ILE A 9 -9.02 -8.50 -0.48
CA ILE A 9 -8.45 -7.59 -1.47
C ILE A 9 -8.11 -8.33 -2.76
N ASN A 10 -7.47 -9.49 -2.69
CA ASN A 10 -7.13 -10.26 -3.89
C ASN A 10 -8.36 -10.65 -4.69
N SER A 11 -9.42 -11.17 -4.04
CA SER A 11 -10.69 -11.49 -4.71
C SER A 11 -11.36 -10.25 -5.31
N GLY A 12 -11.26 -9.08 -4.65
CA GLY A 12 -11.73 -7.83 -5.21
C GLY A 12 -10.97 -7.42 -6.47
N LEU A 13 -9.65 -7.63 -6.49
CA LEU A 13 -8.82 -7.37 -7.68
C LEU A 13 -9.10 -8.36 -8.81
N ASP A 14 -9.33 -9.65 -8.49
CA ASP A 14 -9.73 -10.67 -9.48
C ASP A 14 -11.05 -10.28 -10.15
N ARG A 15 -12.06 -9.99 -9.32
CA ARG A 15 -13.37 -9.53 -9.81
C ARG A 15 -13.26 -8.26 -10.66
N ALA A 16 -12.46 -7.29 -10.26
CA ALA A 16 -12.25 -6.07 -11.04
C ALA A 16 -11.63 -6.35 -12.42
N GLN A 17 -10.77 -7.36 -12.53
CA GLN A 17 -10.21 -7.79 -13.82
C GLN A 17 -11.25 -8.53 -14.67
N GLU A 18 -12.00 -9.46 -14.08
CA GLU A 18 -13.05 -10.25 -14.76
C GLU A 18 -14.18 -9.34 -15.29
N GLU A 19 -14.65 -8.41 -14.47
CA GLU A 19 -15.70 -7.45 -14.80
C GLU A 19 -15.20 -6.27 -15.65
N LYS A 20 -13.88 -6.22 -15.95
CA LYS A 20 -13.23 -5.14 -16.70
C LYS A 20 -13.47 -3.76 -16.06
N ALA A 21 -13.45 -3.70 -14.73
CA ALA A 21 -13.63 -2.45 -14.00
C ALA A 21 -12.63 -1.37 -14.47
N GLY A 22 -13.10 -0.13 -14.60
CA GLY A 22 -12.27 0.99 -15.05
C GLY A 22 -11.26 1.45 -14.01
N ALA A 23 -11.59 1.32 -12.72
CA ALA A 23 -10.75 1.65 -11.58
C ALA A 23 -11.12 0.81 -10.35
N VAL A 24 -10.25 0.78 -9.35
CA VAL A 24 -10.46 0.08 -8.07
C VAL A 24 -10.26 1.05 -6.92
N ILE A 25 -11.12 0.99 -5.90
CA ILE A 25 -10.94 1.70 -4.64
C ILE A 25 -10.61 0.69 -3.54
N VAL A 26 -9.47 0.88 -2.88
CA VAL A 26 -9.09 0.14 -1.67
C VAL A 26 -9.40 1.00 -0.46
N ARG A 27 -10.31 0.53 0.38
CA ARG A 27 -10.84 1.29 1.50
C ARG A 27 -10.62 0.56 2.82
N GLY A 28 -10.23 1.29 3.87
CA GLY A 28 -10.23 0.80 5.24
C GLY A 28 -11.61 0.93 5.91
N ARG A 29 -11.70 0.51 7.18
CA ARG A 29 -12.84 0.83 8.05
C ARG A 29 -12.65 2.22 8.66
N GLU A 30 -13.70 2.81 9.18
CA GLU A 30 -13.64 4.11 9.84
C GLU A 30 -12.55 4.14 10.95
N GLY A 31 -11.72 5.18 10.94
CA GLY A 31 -10.62 5.39 11.87
C GLY A 31 -9.40 4.50 11.67
N LEU A 32 -9.48 3.48 10.82
CA LEU A 32 -8.39 2.54 10.60
C LEU A 32 -8.34 2.03 9.16
N PHE A 33 -7.33 2.45 8.42
CA PHE A 33 -7.04 1.80 7.14
C PHE A 33 -6.44 0.41 7.38
N SER A 34 -5.30 0.34 8.07
CA SER A 34 -4.73 -0.92 8.56
C SER A 34 -3.58 -0.66 9.54
N GLY A 35 -3.50 -1.44 10.61
CA GLY A 35 -2.39 -1.45 11.57
C GLY A 35 -1.24 -2.39 11.22
N GLY A 36 -1.16 -2.90 9.99
CA GLY A 36 -0.15 -3.87 9.58
C GLY A 36 -0.60 -5.33 9.72
N PHE A 37 0.36 -6.24 9.70
CA PHE A 37 0.08 -7.68 9.81
C PHE A 37 -0.55 -8.06 11.14
N ASP A 38 -1.34 -9.12 11.12
CA ASP A 38 -1.89 -9.73 12.33
C ASP A 38 -0.78 -10.45 13.11
N LEU A 39 -0.42 -9.89 14.25
CA LEU A 39 0.61 -10.45 15.12
C LEU A 39 0.25 -11.85 15.65
N GLY A 40 -1.03 -12.23 15.63
CA GLY A 40 -1.48 -13.57 15.96
C GLY A 40 -0.93 -14.64 15.01
N GLU A 41 -0.71 -14.30 13.74
CA GLU A 41 -0.13 -15.22 12.76
C GLU A 41 1.35 -15.51 13.06
N PHE A 42 2.10 -14.52 13.49
CA PHE A 42 3.51 -14.70 13.87
C PHE A 42 3.69 -15.57 15.13
N LYS A 43 2.70 -15.58 16.03
CA LYS A 43 2.72 -16.42 17.23
C LYS A 43 2.51 -17.91 16.93
N LYS A 44 2.01 -18.25 15.74
CA LYS A 44 1.82 -19.65 15.30
C LYS A 44 3.14 -20.33 14.89
N GLY A 45 4.22 -19.56 14.79
CA GLY A 45 5.56 -20.04 14.46
C GLY A 45 6.17 -19.38 13.22
N PRO A 46 7.46 -19.62 12.97
CA PRO A 46 8.21 -18.96 11.91
C PRO A 46 7.59 -19.17 10.50
N ASP A 47 7.12 -20.38 10.22
CA ASP A 47 6.54 -20.71 8.91
C ASP A 47 5.25 -19.92 8.63
N ALA A 48 4.37 -19.81 9.63
CA ALA A 48 3.15 -19.01 9.52
C ALA A 48 3.47 -17.53 9.32
N GLY A 49 4.45 -17.00 10.04
CA GLY A 49 4.94 -15.64 9.87
C GLY A 49 5.50 -15.40 8.46
N ARG A 50 6.36 -16.30 7.97
CA ARG A 50 6.90 -16.23 6.60
C ARG A 50 5.80 -16.27 5.54
N ALA A 51 4.83 -17.16 5.68
CA ALA A 51 3.69 -17.26 4.78
C ALA A 51 2.86 -15.97 4.74
N MET A 52 2.65 -15.34 5.90
CA MET A 52 1.94 -14.06 6.00
C MET A 52 2.71 -12.94 5.30
N VAL A 53 4.01 -12.79 5.55
CA VAL A 53 4.87 -11.79 4.92
C VAL A 53 4.88 -11.97 3.41
N ARG A 54 5.09 -13.20 2.93
CA ARG A 54 5.05 -13.53 1.49
C ARG A 54 3.76 -13.03 0.84
N ARG A 55 2.61 -13.41 1.39
CA ARG A 55 1.30 -13.03 0.84
C ARG A 55 1.09 -11.51 0.86
N GLY A 56 1.58 -10.84 1.89
CA GLY A 56 1.56 -9.38 1.95
C GLY A 56 2.39 -8.75 0.83
N PHE A 57 3.58 -9.25 0.60
CA PHE A 57 4.47 -8.74 -0.46
C PHE A 57 3.94 -9.05 -1.86
N GLU A 58 3.36 -10.23 -2.08
CA GLU A 58 2.63 -10.55 -3.31
C GLU A 58 1.51 -9.54 -3.58
N LEU A 59 0.75 -9.16 -2.54
CA LEU A 59 -0.29 -8.13 -2.64
C LEU A 59 0.29 -6.76 -3.01
N LEU A 60 1.41 -6.33 -2.40
CA LEU A 60 2.06 -5.04 -2.75
C LEU A 60 2.46 -5.00 -4.22
N ILE A 61 3.12 -6.07 -4.71
CA ILE A 61 3.52 -6.17 -6.12
C ILE A 61 2.29 -6.11 -7.02
N ARG A 62 1.24 -6.83 -6.66
CA ARG A 62 -0.02 -6.87 -7.42
C ARG A 62 -0.68 -5.51 -7.52
N LEU A 63 -0.85 -4.80 -6.39
CA LEU A 63 -1.43 -3.46 -6.34
C LEU A 63 -0.59 -2.46 -7.14
N TYR A 64 0.73 -2.47 -6.90
CA TYR A 64 1.66 -1.54 -7.53
C TYR A 64 1.72 -1.71 -9.05
N GLY A 65 1.58 -2.95 -9.54
CA GLY A 65 1.55 -3.29 -10.97
C GLY A 65 0.14 -3.47 -11.56
N PHE A 66 -0.93 -3.22 -10.80
CA PHE A 66 -2.30 -3.48 -11.27
C PHE A 66 -2.63 -2.67 -12.54
N PRO A 67 -3.18 -3.28 -13.62
CA PRO A 67 -3.29 -2.63 -14.93
C PRO A 67 -4.32 -1.51 -15.02
N ARG A 68 -5.12 -1.30 -13.98
CA ARG A 68 -6.11 -0.23 -13.87
C ARG A 68 -5.75 0.71 -12.72
N PRO A 69 -6.30 1.94 -12.70
CA PRO A 69 -6.14 2.84 -11.57
C PRO A 69 -6.59 2.20 -10.25
N VAL A 70 -5.74 2.34 -9.23
CA VAL A 70 -6.05 1.92 -7.86
C VAL A 70 -6.02 3.16 -6.98
N VAL A 71 -7.14 3.47 -6.36
CA VAL A 71 -7.30 4.60 -5.44
C VAL A 71 -7.34 4.07 -4.00
N ALA A 72 -6.49 4.59 -3.13
CA ALA A 72 -6.59 4.34 -1.70
C ALA A 72 -7.50 5.38 -1.04
N ALA A 73 -8.54 4.90 -0.34
CA ALA A 73 -9.32 5.68 0.63
C ALA A 73 -8.74 5.40 2.02
N CYS A 74 -7.73 6.18 2.43
CA CYS A 74 -7.06 6.03 3.72
C CYS A 74 -7.94 6.62 4.83
N THR A 75 -8.81 5.79 5.38
CA THR A 75 -9.87 6.15 6.33
C THR A 75 -9.38 6.45 7.75
N GLY A 76 -8.09 6.33 8.03
CA GLY A 76 -7.52 6.50 9.35
C GLY A 76 -6.09 5.98 9.45
N HIS A 77 -5.72 5.41 10.59
CA HIS A 77 -4.36 4.90 10.81
C HIS A 77 -3.91 3.93 9.71
N ALA A 78 -2.71 4.17 9.15
CA ALA A 78 -2.04 3.31 8.18
C ALA A 78 -0.60 3.04 8.65
N ILE A 79 -0.37 1.89 9.29
CA ILE A 79 0.87 1.56 9.97
C ILE A 79 1.49 0.30 9.37
N ALA A 80 2.82 0.26 9.24
CA ALA A 80 3.57 -0.90 8.73
C ALA A 80 3.00 -1.36 7.38
N MET A 81 2.62 -2.64 7.25
CA MET A 81 1.99 -3.15 6.02
C MET A 81 0.79 -2.33 5.55
N GLY A 82 0.06 -1.66 6.44
CA GLY A 82 -1.03 -0.75 6.08
C GLY A 82 -0.55 0.48 5.29
N ALA A 83 0.55 1.09 5.72
CA ALA A 83 1.18 2.20 5.01
C ALA A 83 1.73 1.76 3.65
N PHE A 84 2.31 0.55 3.57
CA PHE A 84 2.80 0.01 2.29
C PHE A 84 1.67 -0.28 1.30
N VAL A 85 0.51 -0.76 1.76
CA VAL A 85 -0.68 -0.92 0.89
C VAL A 85 -1.15 0.43 0.36
N VAL A 86 -1.19 1.48 1.18
CA VAL A 86 -1.49 2.86 0.73
C VAL A 86 -0.47 3.29 -0.33
N MET A 87 0.84 3.14 -0.07
CA MET A 87 1.90 3.52 -1.02
C MET A 87 1.87 2.70 -2.32
N ALA A 88 1.36 1.47 -2.31
CA ALA A 88 1.23 0.66 -3.51
C ALA A 88 0.10 1.14 -4.46
N CYS A 89 -0.86 1.91 -3.97
CA CYS A 89 -1.93 2.48 -4.77
C CYS A 89 -1.45 3.67 -5.65
N ASP A 90 -2.22 4.03 -6.67
CA ASP A 90 -1.86 5.08 -7.63
C ASP A 90 -2.20 6.47 -7.13
N THR A 91 -3.41 6.61 -6.57
CA THR A 91 -3.92 7.85 -5.96
C THR A 91 -4.28 7.54 -4.51
N ARG A 92 -3.83 8.39 -3.60
CA ARG A 92 -3.88 8.09 -2.16
C ARG A 92 -4.50 9.27 -1.43
N ILE A 93 -5.79 9.15 -1.09
CA ILE A 93 -6.56 10.20 -0.43
C ILE A 93 -6.81 9.79 1.01
N GLY A 94 -6.43 10.64 1.96
CA GLY A 94 -6.56 10.39 3.38
C GLY A 94 -7.67 11.21 4.02
N ALA A 95 -8.27 10.65 5.07
CA ALA A 95 -9.16 11.39 5.97
C ALA A 95 -8.33 12.30 6.90
N ARG A 96 -8.82 13.53 7.10
CA ARG A 96 -8.33 14.42 8.16
C ARG A 96 -8.69 13.86 9.52
N GLY A 97 -7.79 14.00 10.49
CA GLY A 97 -8.02 13.58 11.88
C GLY A 97 -6.72 13.22 12.60
N GLU A 98 -6.85 12.78 13.86
CA GLU A 98 -5.74 12.37 14.72
C GLU A 98 -5.24 10.96 14.33
N PHE A 99 -4.88 10.79 13.07
CA PHE A 99 -4.42 9.51 12.53
C PHE A 99 -2.90 9.49 12.39
N LYS A 100 -2.34 8.28 12.27
CA LYS A 100 -0.91 8.04 12.16
C LYS A 100 -0.60 7.24 10.90
N LEU A 101 0.38 7.71 10.15
CA LEU A 101 0.97 6.99 9.03
C LEU A 101 2.46 6.78 9.32
N SER A 102 2.94 5.55 9.23
CA SER A 102 4.36 5.23 9.47
C SER A 102 4.79 3.90 8.88
N ALA A 103 6.09 3.79 8.61
CA ALA A 103 6.83 2.56 8.36
C ALA A 103 7.72 2.29 9.58
N PRO A 104 7.22 1.58 10.63
CA PRO A 104 7.84 1.53 11.94
C PRO A 104 8.87 0.39 12.10
N GLU A 105 9.33 -0.23 11.02
CA GLU A 105 10.14 -1.44 11.01
C GLU A 105 11.37 -1.30 11.90
N THR A 106 12.11 -0.19 11.80
CA THR A 106 13.28 0.08 12.64
C THR A 106 12.95 0.10 14.14
N VAL A 107 11.83 0.73 14.53
CA VAL A 107 11.40 0.78 15.94
C VAL A 107 10.95 -0.60 16.43
N LEU A 108 10.46 -1.44 15.53
CA LEU A 108 10.06 -2.82 15.81
C LEU A 108 11.26 -3.78 15.81
N GLY A 109 12.49 -3.30 15.55
CA GLY A 109 13.68 -4.14 15.45
C GLY A 109 13.69 -5.03 14.21
N MET A 110 13.00 -4.61 13.15
CA MET A 110 12.88 -5.34 11.89
C MET A 110 13.73 -4.68 10.81
N ASP A 111 14.35 -5.49 9.97
CA ASP A 111 15.00 -5.00 8.76
C ASP A 111 13.97 -4.58 7.73
N LEU A 112 14.35 -3.58 6.91
CA LEU A 112 13.59 -3.20 5.72
C LEU A 112 14.13 -3.98 4.51
N PRO A 113 13.41 -4.99 4.02
CA PRO A 113 13.83 -5.72 2.84
C PRO A 113 13.73 -4.85 1.58
N PRO A 114 14.51 -5.17 0.51
CA PRO A 114 14.53 -4.39 -0.73
C PRO A 114 13.17 -4.06 -1.30
N ILE A 115 12.19 -4.97 -1.22
CA ILE A 115 10.82 -4.74 -1.69
C ILE A 115 10.16 -3.53 -1.00
N LEU A 116 10.36 -3.35 0.30
CA LEU A 116 9.79 -2.21 1.03
C LEU A 116 10.60 -0.94 0.80
N VAL A 117 11.93 -1.05 0.72
CA VAL A 117 12.82 0.09 0.40
C VAL A 117 12.47 0.69 -0.96
N GLU A 118 12.31 -0.14 -1.98
CA GLU A 118 11.95 0.32 -3.34
C GLU A 118 10.57 0.98 -3.37
N LEU A 119 9.59 0.42 -2.66
CA LEU A 119 8.26 1.01 -2.59
C LEU A 119 8.30 2.37 -1.88
N ILE A 120 9.00 2.49 -0.75
CA ILE A 120 9.22 3.76 -0.05
C ILE A 120 9.89 4.76 -1.00
N ALA A 121 11.01 4.38 -1.64
CA ALA A 121 11.78 5.25 -2.52
C ALA A 121 10.95 5.73 -3.74
N SER A 122 10.00 4.93 -4.20
CA SER A 122 9.12 5.29 -5.32
C SER A 122 8.02 6.30 -4.96
N ARG A 123 7.79 6.57 -3.65
CA ARG A 123 6.66 7.38 -3.16
C ARG A 123 7.09 8.53 -2.27
N ILE A 124 8.01 8.25 -1.36
CA ILE A 124 8.43 9.20 -0.34
C ILE A 124 9.39 10.22 -0.95
N SER A 125 9.14 11.49 -0.63
CA SER A 125 10.03 12.58 -1.01
C SER A 125 11.45 12.33 -0.49
N PRO A 126 12.50 12.54 -1.30
CA PRO A 126 13.90 12.37 -0.86
C PRO A 126 14.24 13.10 0.43
N ARG A 127 13.56 14.24 0.71
CA ARG A 127 13.74 15.02 1.94
C ARG A 127 13.26 14.29 3.20
N HIS A 128 12.33 13.35 3.06
CA HIS A 128 11.74 12.58 4.15
C HIS A 128 12.29 11.15 4.23
N MET A 129 13.09 10.72 3.27
CA MET A 129 13.54 9.33 3.14
C MET A 129 14.19 8.80 4.42
N THR A 130 15.15 9.53 5.00
CA THR A 130 15.81 9.14 6.25
C THR A 130 14.84 9.03 7.42
N ARG A 131 13.93 10.00 7.55
CA ARG A 131 12.95 10.01 8.64
C ARG A 131 11.96 8.86 8.53
N VAL A 132 11.47 8.58 7.33
CA VAL A 132 10.51 7.48 7.09
C VAL A 132 11.19 6.12 7.22
N ALA A 133 12.25 5.87 6.43
CA ALA A 133 12.81 4.53 6.28
C ALA A 133 13.76 4.12 7.41
N ILE A 134 14.48 5.08 8.01
CA ILE A 134 15.53 4.78 9.01
C ILE A 134 15.08 5.18 10.42
N GLN A 135 14.47 6.35 10.58
CA GLN A 135 14.05 6.86 11.88
C GLN A 135 12.63 6.43 12.28
N ALA A 136 11.89 5.79 11.36
CA ALA A 136 10.51 5.32 11.57
C ALA A 136 9.58 6.41 12.12
N GLU A 137 9.76 7.66 11.63
CA GLU A 137 8.96 8.81 12.05
C GLU A 137 7.48 8.58 11.73
N THR A 138 6.64 8.99 12.67
CA THR A 138 5.18 8.93 12.51
C THR A 138 4.66 10.28 12.02
N TYR A 139 3.81 10.26 11.02
CA TYR A 139 3.22 11.41 10.37
C TYR A 139 1.72 11.50 10.66
N ASN A 140 1.21 12.73 10.88
CA ASN A 140 -0.23 12.98 10.77
C ASN A 140 -0.63 13.05 9.28
N PRO A 141 -1.94 13.09 8.94
CA PRO A 141 -2.37 13.09 7.54
C PRO A 141 -1.79 14.22 6.69
N GLU A 142 -1.71 15.44 7.21
CA GLU A 142 -1.18 16.61 6.49
C GLU A 142 0.33 16.46 6.22
N GLN A 143 1.09 16.08 7.23
CA GLN A 143 2.51 15.79 7.10
C GLN A 143 2.76 14.60 6.15
N ALA A 144 1.83 13.63 6.12
CA ALA A 144 1.91 12.47 5.24
C ALA A 144 1.77 12.85 3.76
N VAL A 145 1.07 13.95 3.44
CA VAL A 145 1.06 14.53 2.08
C VAL A 145 2.43 15.11 1.73
N GLU A 146 3.03 15.88 2.62
CA GLU A 146 4.37 16.46 2.39
C GLU A 146 5.44 15.39 2.23
N ALA A 147 5.34 14.32 3.03
CA ALA A 147 6.27 13.20 2.98
C ALA A 147 6.08 12.32 1.75
N GLY A 148 4.86 12.20 1.21
CA GLY A 148 4.52 11.40 0.05
C GLY A 148 3.84 10.07 0.37
N PHE A 149 3.35 9.84 1.59
CA PHE A 149 2.45 8.72 1.89
C PHE A 149 1.09 8.90 1.23
N LEU A 150 0.58 10.13 1.24
CA LEU A 150 -0.70 10.55 0.66
C LEU A 150 -0.47 11.57 -0.45
N ASP A 151 -1.45 11.71 -1.34
CA ASP A 151 -1.48 12.76 -2.37
C ASP A 151 -2.40 13.91 -1.95
N GLU A 152 -3.40 13.63 -1.11
CA GLU A 152 -4.42 14.59 -0.69
C GLU A 152 -5.01 14.19 0.67
N VAL A 153 -5.44 15.18 1.45
CA VAL A 153 -6.23 15.01 2.68
C VAL A 153 -7.52 15.79 2.56
N VAL A 154 -8.63 15.15 2.90
CA VAL A 154 -9.97 15.73 2.92
C VAL A 154 -10.65 15.48 4.26
N ASP A 155 -11.73 16.18 4.55
CA ASP A 155 -12.52 15.89 5.74
C ASP A 155 -13.08 14.47 5.67
N ALA A 156 -13.16 13.79 6.80
CA ALA A 156 -13.53 12.37 6.84
C ALA A 156 -14.90 12.10 6.19
N ALA A 157 -15.84 13.05 6.30
CA ALA A 157 -17.16 12.96 5.69
C ALA A 157 -17.11 13.01 4.14
N ASP A 158 -16.09 13.64 3.57
CA ASP A 158 -15.93 13.84 2.13
C ASP A 158 -15.07 12.75 1.47
N LEU A 159 -14.41 11.90 2.25
CA LEU A 159 -13.43 10.93 1.74
C LEU A 159 -14.03 9.99 0.69
N ASP A 160 -15.22 9.44 0.95
CA ASP A 160 -15.86 8.50 0.03
C ASP A 160 -16.23 9.19 -1.30
N ALA A 161 -16.84 10.37 -1.23
CA ALA A 161 -17.17 11.15 -2.43
C ALA A 161 -15.92 11.54 -3.23
N ARG A 162 -14.86 11.94 -2.54
CA ARG A 162 -13.61 12.36 -3.18
C ARG A 162 -12.86 11.20 -3.84
N THR A 163 -12.80 10.04 -3.19
CA THR A 163 -12.17 8.84 -3.76
C THR A 163 -12.98 8.30 -4.93
N GLN A 164 -14.31 8.33 -4.84
CA GLN A 164 -15.21 7.96 -5.93
C GLN A 164 -14.99 8.87 -7.14
N ALA A 165 -14.98 10.19 -6.96
CA ALA A 165 -14.72 11.15 -8.04
C ALA A 165 -13.33 10.94 -8.68
N ALA A 166 -12.31 10.59 -7.89
CA ALA A 166 -10.99 10.26 -8.43
C ALA A 166 -11.03 8.98 -9.28
N ALA A 167 -11.71 7.94 -8.82
CA ALA A 167 -11.87 6.69 -9.56
C ALA A 167 -12.67 6.90 -10.86
N GLU A 168 -13.78 7.63 -10.83
CA GLU A 168 -14.61 7.94 -12.00
C GLU A 168 -13.84 8.75 -13.06
N ARG A 169 -13.02 9.70 -12.64
CA ARG A 169 -12.16 10.48 -13.54
C ARG A 169 -11.11 9.61 -14.23
N LEU A 170 -10.60 8.60 -13.57
CA LEU A 170 -9.53 7.72 -14.07
C LEU A 170 -10.07 6.50 -14.82
N ALA A 171 -11.28 6.04 -14.52
CA ALA A 171 -11.86 4.83 -15.08
C ALA A 171 -11.94 4.80 -16.62
N PRO A 172 -12.25 5.92 -17.34
CA PRO A 172 -12.30 5.91 -18.79
C PRO A 172 -10.94 5.89 -19.48
N LEU A 173 -9.83 5.95 -18.73
CA LEU A 173 -8.49 5.92 -19.34
C LEU A 173 -8.28 4.60 -20.11
N PRO A 174 -7.68 4.68 -21.31
CA PRO A 174 -7.50 3.51 -22.18
C PRO A 174 -6.46 2.52 -21.60
N ALA A 175 -6.32 1.35 -22.23
CA ALA A 175 -5.38 0.29 -21.80
C ALA A 175 -3.92 0.76 -21.69
N GLN A 176 -3.55 1.83 -22.39
CA GLN A 176 -2.24 2.47 -22.31
C GLN A 176 -1.91 2.96 -20.88
N TYR A 177 -2.91 3.22 -20.04
CA TYR A 177 -2.66 3.50 -18.63
C TYR A 177 -1.86 2.39 -17.96
N GLY A 178 -2.29 1.14 -18.10
CA GLY A 178 -1.60 -0.02 -17.55
C GLY A 178 -0.21 -0.20 -18.14
N ALA A 179 -0.07 -0.07 -19.47
CA ALA A 179 1.22 -0.18 -20.14
C ALA A 179 2.21 0.90 -19.67
N ASN A 180 1.78 2.16 -19.61
CA ASN A 180 2.62 3.27 -19.13
C ASN A 180 3.01 3.11 -17.66
N LYS A 181 2.05 2.68 -16.82
CA LYS A 181 2.29 2.38 -15.41
C LYS A 181 3.37 1.31 -15.24
N LEU A 182 3.30 0.21 -15.99
CA LEU A 182 4.32 -0.84 -15.96
C LEU A 182 5.68 -0.32 -16.46
N SER A 183 5.71 0.48 -17.53
CA SER A 183 6.95 1.06 -18.04
C SER A 183 7.62 1.98 -17.00
N VAL A 184 6.85 2.86 -16.37
CA VAL A 184 7.36 3.79 -15.34
C VAL A 184 7.84 3.05 -14.08
N ARG A 185 7.19 1.94 -13.74
CA ARG A 185 7.45 1.18 -12.51
C ARG A 185 8.29 -0.08 -12.71
N SER A 186 8.78 -0.33 -13.94
CA SER A 186 9.48 -1.57 -14.29
C SER A 186 10.62 -1.89 -13.33
N ARG A 187 11.53 -0.94 -13.12
CA ARG A 187 12.70 -1.11 -12.24
C ARG A 187 12.30 -1.49 -10.81
N THR A 188 11.37 -0.74 -10.21
CA THR A 188 10.88 -1.04 -8.86
C THR A 188 10.21 -2.41 -8.80
N LEU A 189 9.36 -2.76 -9.78
CA LEU A 189 8.71 -4.08 -9.84
C LEU A 189 9.70 -5.22 -10.03
N GLU A 190 10.77 -5.04 -10.79
CA GLU A 190 11.84 -6.02 -10.96
C GLU A 190 12.54 -6.32 -9.64
N VAL A 191 12.95 -5.28 -8.90
CA VAL A 191 13.59 -5.45 -7.58
C VAL A 191 12.62 -6.09 -6.58
N MET A 192 11.36 -5.65 -6.55
CA MET A 192 10.34 -6.21 -5.66
C MET A 192 10.14 -7.71 -5.90
N ARG A 193 10.04 -8.14 -7.16
CA ARG A 193 9.89 -9.55 -7.54
C ARG A 193 11.13 -10.37 -7.21
N ALA A 194 12.32 -9.89 -7.55
CA ALA A 194 13.58 -10.56 -7.26
C ALA A 194 13.74 -10.81 -5.75
N ASN A 195 13.43 -9.81 -4.92
CA ASN A 195 13.50 -9.96 -3.47
C ASN A 195 12.45 -10.94 -2.93
N LEU A 196 11.23 -10.95 -3.49
CA LEU A 196 10.23 -11.96 -3.12
C LEU A 196 10.72 -13.38 -3.44
N ASP A 197 11.32 -13.59 -4.61
CA ASP A 197 11.89 -14.88 -5.02
C ASP A 197 13.03 -15.34 -4.10
N GLU A 198 13.86 -14.42 -3.62
CA GLU A 198 14.92 -14.70 -2.64
C GLU A 198 14.33 -15.13 -1.29
N LEU A 199 13.31 -14.43 -0.80
CA LEU A 199 12.62 -14.80 0.44
C LEU A 199 11.97 -16.19 0.34
N LEU A 200 11.56 -16.61 -0.86
CA LEU A 200 11.01 -17.94 -1.11
C LEU A 200 12.05 -19.05 -1.09
N LYS A 201 13.31 -18.75 -1.43
CA LYS A 201 14.40 -19.74 -1.44
C LYS A 201 15.05 -19.92 -0.07
N ALA A 202 14.94 -18.90 0.79
CA ALA A 202 15.53 -18.90 2.13
C ALA A 202 14.69 -19.62 3.20
N GLY A 203 13.51 -20.15 2.86
CA GLY A 203 12.59 -20.90 3.71
C GLY A 203 12.40 -22.32 3.22
#